data_ad2989c165cf9db6eab71560a731cb8f
#
_entry.id   ad2989c165cf9db6eab71560a731cb8f
#
_cell.length_a   1.000
_cell.length_b   1.000
_cell.length_c   1.000
_cell.angle_alpha   90.00
_cell.angle_beta   90.00
_cell.angle_gamma   90.00
#
_symmetry.space_group_name_H-M   'P 1'
#
loop_
_entity.id
_entity.type
_entity.pdbx_description
1 polymer ?
#
loop_
_entity_poly.entity_id
_entity_poly.type
_entity_poly.pdbx_seq_one_letter_code
_entity_poly.pdbx_strand_id
1 'polypeptide(L)'
;MAELLLSKGYKVHGIIRRSSSFNTARIEHLQKNPQTHVEGEMRLHYGDVTDFSCLLRLIMQIKPNEIYNLAAQSHVKVSFELPEYTSNVDALGTLRILEAIKSSNLTGIKFYQASTSELFGKVAEIPQKETTPFYPRSPYGVSKLYAYWIVVNYREAYNLFCVNGILFNHESPRRGETFVSRKITRSVAKIYLGTLDYFEVGNLNAKRDWGHARDYVEAMWLMLQQHKPEDFVIATGETHSVREFIELAFECIGFKISWKGFGLQEIGVDGKGVTRVKVNSKFHRPTEVDILLGDASKAKNNLNWSPKISFNELVQEMVQSDINLMKANPRA
;
A
#
# COMPACT_ATOMS: atom_id res chain seq x y z
N MET A 1 5.71 -2.35 -8.76
CA MET A 1 7.16 -2.60 -8.56
C MET A 1 7.70 -3.61 -9.58
N ALA A 2 7.20 -4.85 -9.66
CA ALA A 2 7.73 -5.84 -10.61
C ALA A 2 7.77 -5.36 -12.07
N GLU A 3 6.68 -4.76 -12.57
CA GLU A 3 6.63 -4.18 -13.92
C GLU A 3 7.67 -3.07 -14.12
N LEU A 4 7.86 -2.19 -13.14
CA LEU A 4 8.86 -1.14 -13.20
C LEU A 4 10.27 -1.73 -13.30
N LEU A 5 10.59 -2.73 -12.48
CA LEU A 5 11.90 -3.37 -12.50
C LEU A 5 12.15 -4.11 -13.82
N LEU A 6 11.15 -4.84 -14.33
CA LEU A 6 11.24 -5.51 -15.62
C LEU A 6 11.46 -4.51 -16.77
N SER A 7 10.73 -3.38 -16.77
CA SER A 7 10.90 -2.34 -17.80
C SER A 7 12.28 -1.68 -17.76
N LYS A 8 12.98 -1.76 -16.61
CA LYS A 8 14.36 -1.30 -16.44
C LYS A 8 15.42 -2.39 -16.72
N GLY A 9 15.00 -3.56 -17.18
CA GLY A 9 15.91 -4.67 -17.53
C GLY A 9 16.39 -5.53 -16.36
N TYR A 10 15.74 -5.41 -15.18
CA TYR A 10 16.05 -6.28 -14.03
C TYR A 10 15.55 -7.70 -14.24
N LYS A 11 16.28 -8.68 -13.71
CA LYS A 11 15.77 -10.03 -13.47
C LYS A 11 15.00 -10.01 -12.15
N VAL A 12 13.69 -10.19 -12.22
CA VAL A 12 12.82 -10.07 -11.05
C VAL A 12 12.49 -11.43 -10.46
N HIS A 13 12.75 -11.60 -9.16
CA HIS A 13 12.38 -12.77 -8.38
C HIS A 13 11.34 -12.38 -7.34
N GLY A 14 10.15 -13.00 -7.37
CA GLY A 14 9.09 -12.76 -6.41
C GLY A 14 8.95 -13.93 -5.43
N ILE A 15 8.75 -13.62 -4.14
CA ILE A 15 8.38 -14.62 -3.13
C ILE A 15 6.86 -14.60 -2.96
N ILE A 16 6.22 -15.76 -3.10
CA ILE A 16 4.80 -15.96 -2.89
C ILE A 16 4.56 -17.02 -1.83
N ARG A 17 3.57 -16.79 -0.95
CA ARG A 17 3.15 -17.81 0.00
C ARG A 17 2.40 -18.94 -0.72
N ARG A 18 2.64 -20.18 -0.30
CA ARG A 18 1.80 -21.30 -0.72
C ARG A 18 0.40 -21.12 -0.13
N SER A 19 -0.60 -21.06 -1.00
CA SER A 19 -2.01 -20.96 -0.61
C SER A 19 -2.84 -21.98 -1.40
N SER A 20 -3.94 -22.46 -0.81
CA SER A 20 -4.91 -23.30 -1.50
C SER A 20 -5.77 -22.50 -2.49
N SER A 21 -5.88 -21.18 -2.32
CA SER A 21 -6.48 -20.26 -3.27
C SER A 21 -5.41 -19.54 -4.09
N PHE A 22 -5.75 -19.21 -5.34
CA PHE A 22 -4.86 -18.43 -6.20
C PHE A 22 -4.68 -17.01 -5.65
N ASN A 23 -3.43 -16.54 -5.54
CA ASN A 23 -3.08 -15.22 -5.02
C ASN A 23 -2.14 -14.43 -5.96
N THR A 24 -1.95 -14.91 -7.19
CA THR A 24 -1.00 -14.38 -8.19
C THR A 24 -1.65 -13.54 -9.29
N ALA A 25 -2.97 -13.38 -9.32
CA ALA A 25 -3.72 -12.75 -10.42
C ALA A 25 -3.18 -11.39 -10.88
N ARG A 26 -2.55 -10.60 -9.94
CA ARG A 26 -1.97 -9.29 -10.28
C ARG A 26 -0.59 -9.36 -10.93
N ILE A 27 0.04 -10.53 -10.97
CA ILE A 27 1.42 -10.74 -11.47
C ILE A 27 1.53 -11.89 -12.47
N GLU A 28 0.44 -12.61 -12.76
CA GLU A 28 0.46 -13.76 -13.69
C GLU A 28 0.99 -13.40 -15.06
N HIS A 29 0.62 -12.23 -15.58
CA HIS A 29 1.07 -11.72 -16.88
C HIS A 29 2.59 -11.40 -16.91
N LEU A 30 3.26 -11.37 -15.76
CA LEU A 30 4.71 -11.13 -15.64
C LEU A 30 5.51 -12.42 -15.43
N GLN A 31 4.82 -13.51 -15.12
CA GLN A 31 5.46 -14.77 -14.78
C GLN A 31 5.84 -15.55 -16.05
N LYS A 32 7.08 -16.00 -16.11
CA LYS A 32 7.47 -17.01 -17.09
C LYS A 32 6.87 -18.35 -16.68
N ASN A 33 5.84 -18.77 -17.39
CA ASN A 33 5.19 -20.07 -17.16
C ASN A 33 5.25 -20.92 -18.45
N PRO A 34 6.08 -21.97 -18.47
CA PRO A 34 6.18 -22.85 -19.64
C PRO A 34 4.87 -23.54 -20.02
N GLN A 35 3.95 -23.73 -19.07
CA GLN A 35 2.67 -24.38 -19.31
C GLN A 35 1.63 -23.46 -19.96
N THR A 36 1.74 -22.15 -19.73
CA THR A 36 0.81 -21.14 -20.27
C THR A 36 1.38 -20.39 -21.47
N HIS A 37 2.62 -20.71 -21.88
CA HIS A 37 3.36 -19.99 -22.93
C HIS A 37 3.51 -18.47 -22.70
N VAL A 38 3.36 -18.01 -21.46
CA VAL A 38 3.62 -16.62 -21.09
C VAL A 38 5.13 -16.42 -20.96
N GLU A 39 5.71 -15.62 -21.83
CA GLU A 39 7.13 -15.25 -21.82
C GLU A 39 7.39 -14.06 -20.88
N GLY A 40 7.08 -14.23 -19.62
CA GLY A 40 7.43 -13.24 -18.59
C GLY A 40 8.87 -13.47 -18.06
N GLU A 41 9.56 -12.41 -17.71
CA GLU A 41 10.92 -12.50 -17.12
C GLU A 41 10.91 -12.62 -15.60
N MET A 42 9.74 -12.58 -14.96
CA MET A 42 9.59 -12.74 -13.52
C MET A 42 9.60 -14.21 -13.12
N ARG A 43 10.42 -14.55 -12.11
CA ARG A 43 10.47 -15.89 -11.50
C ARG A 43 9.84 -15.85 -10.13
N LEU A 44 8.92 -16.77 -9.86
CA LEU A 44 8.26 -16.91 -8.57
C LEU A 44 8.86 -18.07 -7.76
N HIS A 45 9.02 -17.84 -6.46
CA HIS A 45 9.52 -18.81 -5.49
C HIS A 45 8.52 -18.94 -4.36
N TYR A 46 8.25 -20.16 -3.91
CA TYR A 46 7.49 -20.36 -2.69
C TYR A 46 8.35 -20.03 -1.47
N GLY A 47 7.78 -19.22 -0.57
CA GLY A 47 8.42 -18.83 0.68
C GLY A 47 7.47 -17.99 1.54
N ASP A 48 7.87 -17.76 2.77
CA ASP A 48 7.16 -16.93 3.74
C ASP A 48 8.18 -16.11 4.55
N VAL A 49 7.86 -14.86 4.85
CA VAL A 49 8.72 -14.00 5.70
C VAL A 49 8.78 -14.49 7.14
N THR A 50 7.92 -15.45 7.52
CA THR A 50 7.95 -16.11 8.82
C THR A 50 8.94 -17.28 8.89
N ASP A 51 9.54 -17.67 7.76
CA ASP A 51 10.49 -18.79 7.64
C ASP A 51 11.89 -18.29 7.27
N PHE A 52 12.74 -18.16 8.28
CA PHE A 52 14.13 -17.72 8.12
C PHE A 52 14.95 -18.63 7.19
N SER A 53 14.81 -19.93 7.32
CA SER A 53 15.60 -20.89 6.54
C SER A 53 15.28 -20.81 5.06
N CYS A 54 14.01 -20.62 4.72
CA CYS A 54 13.58 -20.37 3.35
C CYS A 54 14.17 -19.06 2.78
N LEU A 55 14.11 -17.98 3.56
CA LEU A 55 14.65 -16.68 3.15
C LEU A 55 16.17 -16.75 2.91
N LEU A 56 16.92 -17.34 3.83
CA LEU A 56 18.37 -17.50 3.69
C LEU A 56 18.71 -18.34 2.46
N ARG A 57 18.04 -19.47 2.26
CA ARG A 57 18.23 -20.34 1.09
C ARG A 57 17.98 -19.58 -0.23
N LEU A 58 16.90 -18.79 -0.31
CA LEU A 58 16.58 -18.02 -1.52
C LEU A 58 17.60 -16.92 -1.76
N ILE A 59 18.04 -16.19 -0.74
CA ILE A 59 19.07 -15.16 -0.85
C ILE A 59 20.40 -15.77 -1.36
N MET A 60 20.81 -16.90 -0.79
CA MET A 60 22.04 -17.62 -1.22
C MET A 60 21.95 -18.15 -2.66
N GLN A 61 20.78 -18.62 -3.07
CA GLN A 61 20.55 -19.15 -4.41
C GLN A 61 20.47 -18.03 -5.46
N ILE A 62 19.76 -16.94 -5.19
CA ILE A 62 19.49 -15.86 -6.13
C ILE A 62 20.63 -14.86 -6.16
N LYS A 63 21.27 -14.59 -5.01
CA LYS A 63 22.29 -13.55 -4.82
C LYS A 63 21.81 -12.19 -5.34
N PRO A 64 20.71 -11.66 -4.79
CA PRO A 64 20.08 -10.45 -5.30
C PRO A 64 20.96 -9.22 -5.06
N ASN A 65 20.92 -8.25 -5.97
CA ASN A 65 21.53 -6.93 -5.77
C ASN A 65 20.62 -6.02 -4.92
N GLU A 66 19.29 -6.17 -5.09
CA GLU A 66 18.27 -5.35 -4.43
C GLU A 66 17.16 -6.24 -3.89
N ILE A 67 16.70 -5.92 -2.69
CA ILE A 67 15.56 -6.60 -2.04
C ILE A 67 14.53 -5.54 -1.66
N TYR A 68 13.31 -5.68 -2.15
CA TYR A 68 12.16 -4.85 -1.83
C TYR A 68 11.19 -5.63 -0.93
N ASN A 69 11.20 -5.35 0.37
CA ASN A 69 10.26 -5.96 1.30
C ASN A 69 8.92 -5.22 1.29
N LEU A 70 7.98 -5.78 0.54
CA LEU A 70 6.58 -5.33 0.46
C LEU A 70 5.63 -6.29 1.19
N ALA A 71 6.17 -7.36 1.78
CA ALA A 71 5.38 -8.35 2.49
C ALA A 71 4.82 -7.78 3.80
N ALA A 72 3.52 -7.92 4.00
CA ALA A 72 2.85 -7.47 5.22
C ALA A 72 1.44 -8.08 5.35
N GLN A 73 0.96 -8.16 6.60
CA GLN A 73 -0.47 -8.11 6.89
C GLN A 73 -0.85 -6.62 6.95
N SER A 74 -1.28 -6.03 5.81
CA SER A 74 -1.39 -4.58 5.65
C SER A 74 -2.77 -4.00 5.97
N HIS A 75 -3.75 -4.83 6.37
CA HIS A 75 -5.09 -4.37 6.68
C HIS A 75 -5.18 -3.93 8.15
N VAL A 76 -5.18 -2.61 8.38
CA VAL A 76 -5.12 -2.02 9.74
C VAL A 76 -6.21 -2.56 10.67
N LYS A 77 -7.47 -2.67 10.22
CA LYS A 77 -8.55 -3.19 11.05
C LYS A 77 -8.31 -4.64 11.46
N VAL A 78 -7.87 -5.49 10.53
CA VAL A 78 -7.57 -6.91 10.80
C VAL A 78 -6.45 -7.06 11.82
N SER A 79 -5.52 -6.10 11.92
CA SER A 79 -4.45 -6.16 12.93
C SER A 79 -4.97 -6.13 14.37
N PHE A 80 -6.15 -5.56 14.64
CA PHE A 80 -6.79 -5.63 15.95
C PHE A 80 -7.38 -7.02 16.27
N GLU A 81 -7.74 -7.77 15.23
CA GLU A 81 -8.27 -9.14 15.36
C GLU A 81 -7.14 -10.18 15.39
N LEU A 82 -6.03 -9.92 14.69
CA LEU A 82 -4.88 -10.81 14.52
C LEU A 82 -3.54 -10.11 14.86
N PRO A 83 -3.37 -9.58 16.10
CA PRO A 83 -2.20 -8.76 16.43
C PRO A 83 -0.89 -9.58 16.43
N GLU A 84 -0.91 -10.82 16.91
CA GLU A 84 0.24 -11.70 16.94
C GLU A 84 0.72 -12.06 15.52
N TYR A 85 -0.20 -12.48 14.65
CA TYR A 85 0.12 -12.77 13.26
C TYR A 85 0.67 -11.54 12.54
N THR A 86 0.06 -10.37 12.76
CA THR A 86 0.52 -9.10 12.19
C THR A 86 1.96 -8.81 12.63
N SER A 87 2.26 -8.94 13.92
CA SER A 87 3.61 -8.71 14.45
C SER A 87 4.62 -9.73 13.92
N ASN A 88 4.25 -11.01 13.82
CA ASN A 88 5.13 -12.04 13.30
C ASN A 88 5.50 -11.82 11.83
N VAL A 89 4.56 -11.35 11.01
CA VAL A 89 4.79 -11.03 9.59
C VAL A 89 5.51 -9.69 9.43
N ASP A 90 4.97 -8.62 10.00
CA ASP A 90 5.39 -7.26 9.68
C ASP A 90 6.65 -6.83 10.44
N ALA A 91 6.76 -7.20 11.72
CA ALA A 91 7.91 -6.89 12.55
C ALA A 91 9.01 -7.95 12.42
N LEU A 92 8.75 -9.17 12.86
CA LEU A 92 9.74 -10.24 12.88
C LEU A 92 10.09 -10.73 11.46
N GLY A 93 9.16 -10.63 10.50
CA GLY A 93 9.45 -10.93 9.10
C GLY A 93 10.54 -10.02 8.53
N THR A 94 10.50 -8.72 8.85
CA THR A 94 11.55 -7.77 8.47
C THR A 94 12.89 -8.14 9.12
N LEU A 95 12.91 -8.44 10.41
CA LEU A 95 14.11 -8.91 11.10
C LEU A 95 14.71 -10.17 10.45
N ARG A 96 13.87 -11.16 10.10
CA ARG A 96 14.34 -12.40 9.44
C ARG A 96 15.00 -12.15 8.10
N ILE A 97 14.47 -11.21 7.30
CA ILE A 97 15.11 -10.85 6.02
C ILE A 97 16.48 -10.21 6.28
N LEU A 98 16.57 -9.26 7.22
CA LEU A 98 17.83 -8.60 7.57
C LEU A 98 18.86 -9.59 8.10
N GLU A 99 18.46 -10.50 9.00
CA GLU A 99 19.33 -11.59 9.49
C GLU A 99 19.75 -12.53 8.35
N ALA A 100 18.87 -12.84 7.41
CA ALA A 100 19.22 -13.67 6.27
C ALA A 100 20.23 -12.98 5.33
N ILE A 101 20.09 -11.65 5.11
CA ILE A 101 21.08 -10.86 4.37
C ILE A 101 22.43 -10.92 5.08
N LYS A 102 22.47 -10.60 6.36
CA LYS A 102 23.69 -10.61 7.18
C LYS A 102 24.34 -12.00 7.22
N SER A 103 23.56 -13.05 7.48
CA SER A 103 24.04 -14.43 7.58
C SER A 103 24.49 -15.02 6.24
N SER A 104 24.05 -14.45 5.11
CA SER A 104 24.47 -14.89 3.79
C SER A 104 25.93 -14.55 3.48
N ASN A 105 26.54 -13.61 4.21
CA ASN A 105 27.85 -13.02 3.95
C ASN A 105 28.00 -12.44 2.51
N LEU A 106 26.90 -12.20 1.81
CA LEU A 106 26.90 -11.52 0.52
C LEU A 106 27.04 -10.01 0.74
N THR A 107 27.94 -9.39 0.01
CA THR A 107 28.17 -7.95 0.06
C THR A 107 27.39 -7.20 -1.03
N GLY A 108 27.09 -5.93 -0.79
CA GLY A 108 26.51 -5.05 -1.80
C GLY A 108 24.99 -5.22 -2.00
N ILE A 109 24.32 -6.05 -1.20
CA ILE A 109 22.84 -6.14 -1.24
C ILE A 109 22.25 -4.84 -0.68
N LYS A 110 21.35 -4.23 -1.45
CA LYS A 110 20.57 -3.07 -1.02
C LYS A 110 19.16 -3.52 -0.61
N PHE A 111 18.71 -3.07 0.56
CA PHE A 111 17.43 -3.47 1.13
C PHE A 111 16.48 -2.27 1.27
N TYR A 112 15.29 -2.39 0.71
CA TYR A 112 14.18 -1.46 0.88
C TYR A 112 13.10 -2.05 1.78
N GLN A 113 12.70 -1.31 2.81
CA GLN A 113 11.57 -1.62 3.67
C GLN A 113 10.39 -0.72 3.33
N ALA A 114 9.25 -1.31 2.96
CA ALA A 114 8.00 -0.59 2.90
C ALA A 114 7.52 -0.26 4.32
N SER A 115 7.80 0.95 4.76
CA SER A 115 7.26 1.53 5.97
C SER A 115 5.93 2.23 5.67
N THR A 116 5.36 3.00 6.59
CA THR A 116 4.00 3.49 6.48
C THR A 116 3.78 4.79 7.23
N SER A 117 2.89 5.65 6.74
CA SER A 117 2.41 6.84 7.46
C SER A 117 1.65 6.51 8.77
N GLU A 118 1.19 5.26 8.94
CA GLU A 118 0.55 4.79 10.19
C GLU A 118 1.53 4.78 11.39
N LEU A 119 2.85 4.94 11.15
CA LEU A 119 3.84 5.19 12.23
C LEU A 119 3.53 6.48 12.98
N PHE A 120 3.11 7.53 12.26
CA PHE A 120 2.78 8.83 12.87
C PHE A 120 1.55 8.77 13.77
N GLY A 121 0.53 7.99 13.38
CA GLY A 121 -0.64 7.67 14.19
C GLY A 121 -1.35 8.91 14.76
N LYS A 122 -1.21 9.15 16.07
CA LYS A 122 -1.62 10.42 16.68
C LYS A 122 -0.56 11.47 16.39
N VAL A 123 -0.76 12.18 15.28
CA VAL A 123 0.24 13.08 14.71
C VAL A 123 0.68 14.18 15.68
N ALA A 124 1.99 14.39 15.80
CA ALA A 124 2.58 15.43 16.64
C ALA A 124 2.69 16.77 15.91
N GLU A 125 2.76 16.75 14.59
CA GLU A 125 2.83 17.93 13.72
C GLU A 125 2.19 17.65 12.35
N ILE A 126 1.84 18.71 11.62
CA ILE A 126 1.27 18.66 10.27
C ILE A 126 1.99 19.71 9.42
N PRO A 127 2.54 19.34 8.24
CA PRO A 127 2.64 17.99 7.69
C PRO A 127 3.69 17.12 8.42
N GLN A 128 3.61 15.79 8.24
CA GLN A 128 4.58 14.85 8.80
C GLN A 128 5.79 14.70 7.88
N LYS A 129 6.97 14.69 8.47
CA LYS A 129 8.28 14.51 7.81
C LYS A 129 9.12 13.45 8.54
N GLU A 130 10.30 13.17 8.05
CA GLU A 130 11.18 12.11 8.58
C GLU A 130 11.56 12.30 10.05
N THR A 131 11.55 13.55 10.54
CA THR A 131 11.86 13.90 11.95
C THR A 131 10.64 13.97 12.86
N THR A 132 9.44 13.82 12.33
CA THR A 132 8.20 13.83 13.12
C THR A 132 8.15 12.64 14.06
N PRO A 133 7.90 12.82 15.37
CA PRO A 133 7.80 11.72 16.31
C PRO A 133 6.69 10.74 15.94
N PHE A 134 6.96 9.44 16.10
CA PHE A 134 6.01 8.37 15.84
C PHE A 134 5.12 8.09 17.06
N TYR A 135 3.82 7.91 16.82
CA TYR A 135 2.85 7.53 17.85
C TYR A 135 1.77 6.60 17.25
N PRO A 136 2.12 5.34 16.91
CA PRO A 136 1.22 4.44 16.21
C PRO A 136 -0.08 4.18 16.98
N ARG A 137 -1.18 3.96 16.24
CA ARG A 137 -2.53 3.80 16.77
C ARG A 137 -3.16 2.45 16.43
N SER A 138 -2.35 1.47 16.03
CA SER A 138 -2.82 0.12 15.69
C SER A 138 -1.71 -0.91 15.88
N PRO A 139 -2.04 -2.20 16.11
CA PRO A 139 -1.04 -3.26 16.12
C PRO A 139 -0.22 -3.34 14.83
N TYR A 140 -0.83 -3.02 13.67
CA TYR A 140 -0.13 -2.84 12.42
C TYR A 140 0.93 -1.74 12.50
N GLY A 141 0.54 -0.52 12.95
CA GLY A 141 1.47 0.59 13.09
C GLY A 141 2.62 0.30 14.04
N VAL A 142 2.35 -0.36 15.18
CA VAL A 142 3.37 -0.80 16.14
C VAL A 142 4.33 -1.81 15.51
N SER A 143 3.82 -2.79 14.76
CA SER A 143 4.65 -3.79 14.08
C SER A 143 5.54 -3.16 13.01
N LYS A 144 5.00 -2.20 12.25
CA LYS A 144 5.77 -1.43 11.27
C LYS A 144 6.78 -0.49 11.92
N LEU A 145 6.51 0.01 13.13
CA LEU A 145 7.46 0.82 13.89
C LEU A 145 8.67 -0.02 14.33
N TYR A 146 8.44 -1.25 14.81
CA TYR A 146 9.54 -2.18 15.05
C TYR A 146 10.37 -2.40 13.77
N ALA A 147 9.68 -2.69 12.64
CA ALA A 147 10.35 -2.90 11.36
C ALA A 147 11.18 -1.68 10.92
N TYR A 148 10.68 -0.47 11.12
CA TYR A 148 11.42 0.77 10.85
C TYR A 148 12.72 0.83 11.65
N TRP A 149 12.64 0.67 12.98
CA TRP A 149 13.79 0.82 13.84
C TRP A 149 14.81 -0.31 13.71
N ILE A 150 14.37 -1.53 13.41
CA ILE A 150 15.33 -2.62 13.18
C ILE A 150 16.09 -2.42 11.87
N VAL A 151 15.49 -1.81 10.84
CA VAL A 151 16.19 -1.42 9.61
C VAL A 151 17.25 -0.36 9.90
N VAL A 152 16.91 0.68 10.68
CA VAL A 152 17.88 1.70 11.13
C VAL A 152 19.01 1.06 11.91
N ASN A 153 18.70 0.19 12.87
CA ASN A 153 19.70 -0.51 13.67
C ASN A 153 20.66 -1.35 12.81
N TYR A 154 20.15 -2.11 11.84
CA TYR A 154 21.02 -2.93 10.98
C TYR A 154 21.88 -2.10 10.03
N ARG A 155 21.37 -0.96 9.57
CA ARG A 155 22.16 0.02 8.83
C ARG A 155 23.33 0.54 9.64
N GLU A 156 23.11 0.92 10.90
CA GLU A 156 24.12 1.53 11.75
C GLU A 156 25.09 0.49 12.35
N ALA A 157 24.56 -0.63 12.85
CA ALA A 157 25.36 -1.64 13.54
C ALA A 157 26.18 -2.53 12.60
N TYR A 158 25.66 -2.82 11.40
CA TYR A 158 26.28 -3.76 10.48
C TYR A 158 26.69 -3.14 9.14
N ASN A 159 26.55 -1.83 8.98
CA ASN A 159 26.84 -1.10 7.76
C ASN A 159 26.12 -1.67 6.51
N LEU A 160 24.89 -2.17 6.68
CA LEU A 160 24.09 -2.66 5.58
C LEU A 160 23.43 -1.48 4.86
N PHE A 161 23.34 -1.56 3.54
CA PHE A 161 22.58 -0.57 2.77
C PHE A 161 21.08 -0.86 2.93
N CYS A 162 20.48 -0.29 3.98
CA CYS A 162 19.06 -0.49 4.31
C CYS A 162 18.33 0.84 4.41
N VAL A 163 17.16 0.96 3.77
CA VAL A 163 16.34 2.19 3.74
C VAL A 163 14.89 1.92 4.09
N ASN A 164 14.24 2.89 4.72
CA ASN A 164 12.79 2.88 4.94
C ASN A 164 12.10 3.92 4.04
N GLY A 165 11.11 3.48 3.25
CA GLY A 165 10.17 4.40 2.62
C GLY A 165 8.95 4.58 3.51
N ILE A 166 8.77 5.75 4.12
CA ILE A 166 7.60 6.08 4.93
C ILE A 166 6.48 6.50 3.97
N LEU A 167 5.75 5.48 3.47
CA LEU A 167 4.78 5.67 2.42
C LEU A 167 3.44 6.14 2.97
N PHE A 168 2.92 7.21 2.40
CA PHE A 168 1.53 7.59 2.56
C PHE A 168 0.63 6.71 1.69
N ASN A 169 -0.69 6.90 1.77
CA ASN A 169 -1.61 6.02 1.06
C ASN A 169 -1.36 6.08 -0.45
N HIS A 170 -1.13 4.93 -1.06
CA HIS A 170 -0.90 4.85 -2.50
C HIS A 170 -1.81 3.79 -3.11
N GLU A 171 -2.57 4.24 -4.07
CA GLU A 171 -3.70 3.55 -4.63
C GLU A 171 -3.53 3.27 -6.13
N SER A 172 -4.33 2.37 -6.64
CA SER A 172 -4.42 2.11 -8.08
C SER A 172 -5.60 1.15 -8.36
N PRO A 173 -5.94 0.88 -9.62
CA PRO A 173 -6.88 -0.18 -9.98
C PRO A 173 -6.51 -1.58 -9.41
N ARG A 174 -5.29 -1.77 -8.95
CA ARG A 174 -4.81 -3.04 -8.35
C ARG A 174 -4.87 -3.06 -6.83
N ARG A 175 -5.40 -2.02 -6.19
CA ARG A 175 -5.59 -1.99 -4.74
C ARG A 175 -6.46 -3.15 -4.27
N GLY A 176 -6.22 -3.68 -3.08
CA GLY A 176 -7.06 -4.70 -2.47
C GLY A 176 -8.51 -4.21 -2.28
N GLU A 177 -9.48 -5.05 -2.55
CA GLU A 177 -10.91 -4.68 -2.62
C GLU A 177 -11.51 -4.26 -1.28
N THR A 178 -10.91 -4.69 -0.17
CA THR A 178 -11.34 -4.37 1.20
C THR A 178 -10.87 -3.00 1.69
N PHE A 179 -9.93 -2.36 0.99
CA PHE A 179 -9.48 -1.02 1.33
C PHE A 179 -10.49 0.04 0.87
N VAL A 180 -10.63 1.11 1.66
CA VAL A 180 -11.70 2.10 1.50
C VAL A 180 -11.77 2.69 0.09
N SER A 181 -10.64 3.08 -0.51
CA SER A 181 -10.57 3.61 -1.87
C SER A 181 -11.14 2.66 -2.90
N ARG A 182 -10.66 1.40 -2.92
CA ARG A 182 -11.12 0.39 -3.87
C ARG A 182 -12.56 -0.06 -3.58
N LYS A 183 -12.95 -0.14 -2.32
CA LYS A 183 -14.34 -0.40 -1.92
C LYS A 183 -15.28 0.65 -2.50
N ILE A 184 -14.91 1.94 -2.43
CA ILE A 184 -15.70 3.03 -3.01
C ILE A 184 -15.81 2.87 -4.52
N THR A 185 -14.69 2.76 -5.24
CA THR A 185 -14.71 2.72 -6.72
C THR A 185 -15.45 1.50 -7.26
N ARG A 186 -15.30 0.32 -6.62
CA ARG A 186 -16.06 -0.87 -6.97
C ARG A 186 -17.55 -0.72 -6.69
N SER A 187 -17.91 -0.12 -5.56
CA SER A 187 -19.33 0.11 -5.22
C SER A 187 -19.98 1.10 -6.18
N VAL A 188 -19.27 2.19 -6.52
CA VAL A 188 -19.74 3.17 -7.52
C VAL A 188 -19.92 2.51 -8.90
N ALA A 189 -18.98 1.66 -9.32
CA ALA A 189 -19.11 0.89 -10.56
C ALA A 189 -20.33 -0.03 -10.55
N LYS A 190 -20.59 -0.74 -9.44
CA LYS A 190 -21.78 -1.59 -9.28
C LYS A 190 -23.07 -0.78 -9.31
N ILE A 191 -23.10 0.40 -8.69
CA ILE A 191 -24.27 1.31 -8.73
C ILE A 191 -24.49 1.79 -10.17
N TYR A 192 -23.45 2.18 -10.90
CA TYR A 192 -23.53 2.57 -12.31
C TYR A 192 -24.11 1.46 -13.19
N LEU A 193 -23.75 0.20 -12.93
CA LEU A 193 -24.23 -0.97 -13.66
C LEU A 193 -25.59 -1.49 -13.16
N GLY A 194 -26.19 -0.85 -12.14
CA GLY A 194 -27.50 -1.22 -11.60
C GLY A 194 -27.51 -2.52 -10.77
N THR A 195 -26.35 -2.98 -10.30
CA THR A 195 -26.22 -4.22 -9.52
C THR A 195 -26.07 -3.98 -8.01
N LEU A 196 -26.04 -2.73 -7.58
CA LEU A 196 -25.98 -2.32 -6.18
C LEU A 196 -26.76 -1.02 -5.99
N ASP A 197 -27.58 -0.94 -4.94
CA ASP A 197 -28.34 0.27 -4.63
C ASP A 197 -27.51 1.28 -3.82
N TYR A 198 -26.84 0.82 -2.78
CA TYR A 198 -26.01 1.64 -1.90
C TYR A 198 -24.86 0.82 -1.30
N PHE A 199 -23.87 1.52 -0.74
CA PHE A 199 -22.82 0.89 0.05
C PHE A 199 -22.60 1.61 1.39
N GLU A 200 -21.88 0.93 2.29
CA GLU A 200 -21.63 1.45 3.63
C GLU A 200 -20.15 1.77 3.84
N VAL A 201 -19.88 2.84 4.60
CA VAL A 201 -18.53 3.29 4.97
C VAL A 201 -18.45 3.61 6.46
N GLY A 202 -17.23 3.79 6.96
CA GLY A 202 -16.99 4.27 8.32
C GLY A 202 -16.94 5.80 8.38
N ASN A 203 -15.84 6.33 8.95
CA ASN A 203 -15.65 7.76 9.13
C ASN A 203 -15.46 8.50 7.80
N LEU A 204 -16.44 9.33 7.41
CA LEU A 204 -16.41 10.15 6.21
C LEU A 204 -15.39 11.29 6.27
N ASN A 205 -15.05 11.74 7.47
CA ASN A 205 -14.22 12.93 7.69
C ASN A 205 -12.73 12.59 7.87
N ALA A 206 -12.38 11.31 7.93
CA ALA A 206 -10.98 10.88 7.97
C ALA A 206 -10.25 11.37 6.72
N LYS A 207 -9.12 12.07 6.92
CA LYS A 207 -8.33 12.67 5.86
C LYS A 207 -7.06 11.87 5.60
N ARG A 208 -6.75 11.63 4.33
CA ARG A 208 -5.57 10.89 3.89
C ARG A 208 -4.89 11.61 2.73
N ASP A 209 -3.59 11.52 2.70
CA ASP A 209 -2.79 11.86 1.54
C ASP A 209 -2.78 10.62 0.63
N TRP A 210 -3.48 10.71 -0.50
CA TRP A 210 -3.62 9.62 -1.47
C TRP A 210 -2.86 9.92 -2.75
N GLY A 211 -1.85 9.12 -3.04
CA GLY A 211 -1.13 9.17 -4.30
C GLY A 211 -1.33 7.92 -5.15
N HIS A 212 -0.77 7.94 -6.35
CA HIS A 212 -0.83 6.80 -7.25
C HIS A 212 0.36 5.85 -7.05
N ALA A 213 0.10 4.55 -6.96
CA ALA A 213 1.12 3.53 -6.70
C ALA A 213 2.26 3.51 -7.74
N ARG A 214 2.01 3.98 -8.98
CA ARG A 214 3.04 4.10 -10.03
C ARG A 214 4.13 5.09 -9.64
N ASP A 215 3.76 6.23 -9.06
CA ASP A 215 4.72 7.23 -8.60
C ASP A 215 5.53 6.71 -7.40
N TYR A 216 4.86 6.01 -6.48
CA TYR A 216 5.48 5.49 -5.28
C TYR A 216 6.51 4.39 -5.55
N VAL A 217 6.26 3.49 -6.51
CA VAL A 217 7.26 2.46 -6.86
C VAL A 217 8.49 3.07 -7.55
N GLU A 218 8.35 4.21 -8.24
CA GLU A 218 9.49 4.96 -8.75
C GLU A 218 10.36 5.50 -7.60
N ALA A 219 9.74 6.07 -6.54
CA ALA A 219 10.46 6.50 -5.35
C ALA A 219 11.19 5.35 -4.66
N MET A 220 10.55 4.20 -4.49
CA MET A 220 11.15 3.00 -3.90
C MET A 220 12.43 2.60 -4.63
N TRP A 221 12.40 2.61 -5.98
CA TRP A 221 13.56 2.31 -6.79
C TRP A 221 14.64 3.37 -6.64
N LEU A 222 14.31 4.67 -6.72
CA LEU A 222 15.25 5.78 -6.59
C LEU A 222 16.00 5.76 -5.26
N MET A 223 15.34 5.37 -4.17
CA MET A 223 15.96 5.26 -2.84
C MET A 223 17.12 4.25 -2.82
N LEU A 224 17.00 3.13 -3.55
CA LEU A 224 18.07 2.15 -3.66
C LEU A 224 19.18 2.54 -4.66
N GLN A 225 18.94 3.55 -5.51
CA GLN A 225 19.98 4.06 -6.43
C GLN A 225 20.91 5.08 -5.78
N GLN A 226 20.63 5.52 -4.56
CA GLN A 226 21.45 6.50 -3.84
C GLN A 226 22.80 5.92 -3.40
N HIS A 227 23.77 6.80 -3.18
CA HIS A 227 25.10 6.43 -2.67
C HIS A 227 25.08 6.12 -1.17
N LYS A 228 24.17 6.74 -0.43
CA LYS A 228 24.01 6.56 1.02
C LYS A 228 22.59 6.09 1.34
N PRO A 229 22.44 5.16 2.30
CA PRO A 229 21.13 4.72 2.73
C PRO A 229 20.46 5.78 3.63
N GLU A 230 19.33 6.30 3.21
CA GLU A 230 18.53 7.26 3.96
C GLU A 230 17.04 6.89 3.90
N ASP A 231 16.28 7.33 4.92
CA ASP A 231 14.84 7.15 4.99
C ASP A 231 14.13 8.36 4.39
N PHE A 232 12.99 8.13 3.73
CA PHE A 232 12.24 9.17 3.04
C PHE A 232 10.74 9.05 3.28
N VAL A 233 10.11 10.19 3.54
CA VAL A 233 8.65 10.35 3.42
C VAL A 233 8.30 10.44 1.93
N ILE A 234 7.34 9.60 1.51
CA ILE A 234 6.80 9.60 0.15
C ILE A 234 5.31 9.88 0.25
N ALA A 235 4.91 11.06 -0.21
CA ALA A 235 3.58 11.62 -0.07
C ALA A 235 3.27 12.57 -1.23
N THR A 236 2.00 12.90 -1.42
CA THR A 236 1.61 13.91 -2.43
C THR A 236 1.72 15.33 -1.91
N GLY A 237 1.62 15.53 -0.59
CA GLY A 237 1.52 16.84 0.04
C GLY A 237 0.10 17.43 0.00
N GLU A 238 -0.88 16.63 -0.41
CA GLU A 238 -2.30 17.00 -0.42
C GLU A 238 -3.11 15.98 0.40
N THR A 239 -4.15 16.42 1.07
CA THR A 239 -5.00 15.54 1.87
C THR A 239 -6.47 15.71 1.50
N HIS A 240 -7.16 14.59 1.33
CA HIS A 240 -8.58 14.55 0.99
C HIS A 240 -9.34 13.68 1.99
N SER A 241 -10.61 14.00 2.22
CA SER A 241 -11.49 13.21 3.08
C SER A 241 -12.06 11.99 2.32
N VAL A 242 -12.52 11.00 3.06
CA VAL A 242 -13.29 9.88 2.48
C VAL A 242 -14.54 10.40 1.76
N ARG A 243 -15.14 11.48 2.29
CA ARG A 243 -16.29 12.17 1.68
C ARG A 243 -15.95 12.70 0.29
N GLU A 244 -14.88 13.47 0.15
CA GLU A 244 -14.41 14.03 -1.12
C GLU A 244 -14.09 12.92 -2.12
N PHE A 245 -13.48 11.82 -1.67
CA PHE A 245 -13.23 10.66 -2.54
C PHE A 245 -14.54 10.07 -3.08
N ILE A 246 -15.56 9.94 -2.23
CA ILE A 246 -16.88 9.41 -2.63
C ILE A 246 -17.54 10.36 -3.62
N GLU A 247 -17.58 11.65 -3.33
CA GLU A 247 -18.18 12.66 -4.21
C GLU A 247 -17.55 12.62 -5.60
N LEU A 248 -16.23 12.66 -5.68
CA LEU A 248 -15.48 12.60 -6.93
C LEU A 248 -15.71 11.28 -7.69
N ALA A 249 -15.76 10.14 -6.96
CA ALA A 249 -16.03 8.85 -7.59
C ALA A 249 -17.44 8.78 -8.22
N PHE A 250 -18.44 9.39 -7.58
CA PHE A 250 -19.78 9.50 -8.15
C PHE A 250 -19.87 10.50 -9.31
N GLU A 251 -19.12 11.60 -9.26
CA GLU A 251 -19.01 12.55 -10.38
C GLU A 251 -18.50 11.87 -11.65
N CYS A 252 -17.58 10.91 -11.54
CA CYS A 252 -17.07 10.13 -12.67
C CYS A 252 -18.16 9.34 -13.43
N ILE A 253 -19.30 9.09 -12.80
CA ILE A 253 -20.47 8.39 -13.40
C ILE A 253 -21.67 9.34 -13.64
N GLY A 254 -21.47 10.67 -13.49
CA GLY A 254 -22.47 11.69 -13.71
C GLY A 254 -23.49 11.86 -12.57
N PHE A 255 -23.17 11.36 -11.36
CA PHE A 255 -24.03 11.51 -10.20
C PHE A 255 -23.43 12.55 -9.24
N LYS A 256 -24.27 13.48 -8.75
CA LYS A 256 -23.92 14.42 -7.70
C LYS A 256 -24.47 13.90 -6.38
N ILE A 257 -23.62 13.73 -5.37
CA ILE A 257 -24.03 13.31 -4.04
C ILE A 257 -24.28 14.53 -3.15
N SER A 258 -25.37 14.48 -2.40
CA SER A 258 -25.70 15.43 -1.32
C SER A 258 -25.82 14.67 -0.02
N TRP A 259 -25.32 15.24 1.08
CA TRP A 259 -25.32 14.58 2.38
C TRP A 259 -26.50 15.04 3.22
N LYS A 260 -27.13 14.11 3.95
CA LYS A 260 -28.24 14.35 4.87
C LYS A 260 -27.98 13.66 6.19
N GLY A 261 -28.38 14.28 7.30
CA GLY A 261 -28.12 13.78 8.65
C GLY A 261 -26.68 14.06 9.10
N PHE A 262 -26.26 13.42 10.20
CA PHE A 262 -24.91 13.52 10.75
C PHE A 262 -24.52 12.26 11.52
N GLY A 263 -23.22 12.04 11.70
CA GLY A 263 -22.67 10.90 12.42
C GLY A 263 -23.07 9.56 11.83
N LEU A 264 -23.56 8.64 12.66
CA LEU A 264 -23.98 7.30 12.21
C LEU A 264 -25.29 7.28 11.39
N GLN A 265 -26.05 8.39 11.44
CA GLN A 265 -27.29 8.52 10.66
C GLN A 265 -27.06 9.28 9.34
N GLU A 266 -25.83 9.65 9.05
CA GLU A 266 -25.50 10.38 7.84
C GLU A 266 -25.61 9.49 6.62
N ILE A 267 -26.28 9.99 5.56
CA ILE A 267 -26.47 9.32 4.29
C ILE A 267 -26.10 10.22 3.12
N GLY A 268 -25.50 9.64 2.08
CA GLY A 268 -25.31 10.29 0.79
C GLY A 268 -26.45 9.93 -0.16
N VAL A 269 -27.09 10.95 -0.73
CA VAL A 269 -28.21 10.78 -1.69
C VAL A 269 -27.82 11.37 -3.04
N ASP A 270 -28.28 10.74 -4.13
CA ASP A 270 -28.09 11.25 -5.49
C ASP A 270 -29.08 12.36 -5.82
N GLY A 271 -28.95 12.96 -7.04
CA GLY A 271 -29.82 14.03 -7.52
C GLY A 271 -31.31 13.65 -7.64
N LYS A 272 -31.65 12.36 -7.55
CA LYS A 272 -33.03 11.84 -7.54
C LYS A 272 -33.53 11.56 -6.12
N GLY A 273 -32.73 11.82 -5.09
CA GLY A 273 -33.05 11.56 -3.70
C GLY A 273 -32.85 10.10 -3.28
N VAL A 274 -32.26 9.25 -4.11
CA VAL A 274 -31.98 7.85 -3.79
C VAL A 274 -30.74 7.75 -2.92
N THR A 275 -30.81 7.00 -1.80
CA THR A 275 -29.67 6.75 -0.92
C THR A 275 -28.63 5.88 -1.64
N ARG A 276 -27.37 6.37 -1.69
CA ARG A 276 -26.23 5.71 -2.32
C ARG A 276 -25.12 5.35 -1.33
N VAL A 277 -25.05 6.05 -0.23
CA VAL A 277 -24.03 5.83 0.81
C VAL A 277 -24.68 5.88 2.19
N LYS A 278 -24.25 4.99 3.09
CA LYS A 278 -24.63 4.99 4.51
C LYS A 278 -23.41 4.90 5.38
N VAL A 279 -23.43 5.57 6.54
CA VAL A 279 -22.42 5.39 7.58
C VAL A 279 -22.79 4.19 8.45
N ASN A 280 -21.79 3.32 8.73
CA ASN A 280 -21.99 2.16 9.60
C ASN A 280 -20.81 2.00 10.56
N SER A 281 -21.12 1.92 11.87
CA SER A 281 -20.14 1.82 12.96
C SER A 281 -19.24 0.58 12.86
N LYS A 282 -19.69 -0.50 12.20
CA LYS A 282 -18.85 -1.70 12.00
C LYS A 282 -17.56 -1.44 11.21
N PHE A 283 -17.50 -0.32 10.46
CA PHE A 283 -16.31 0.08 9.71
C PHE A 283 -15.44 1.09 10.46
N HIS A 284 -15.83 1.53 11.66
CA HIS A 284 -14.99 2.35 12.52
C HIS A 284 -13.86 1.51 13.10
N ARG A 285 -12.72 2.13 13.33
CA ARG A 285 -11.56 1.50 13.99
C ARG A 285 -11.66 1.74 15.50
N PRO A 286 -11.14 0.84 16.35
CA PRO A 286 -11.07 1.07 17.81
C PRO A 286 -10.31 2.35 18.18
N THR A 287 -9.25 2.65 17.42
CA THR A 287 -8.52 3.92 17.49
C THR A 287 -8.35 4.45 16.06
N GLU A 288 -8.81 5.69 15.84
CA GLU A 288 -8.76 6.31 14.51
C GLU A 288 -7.53 7.21 14.36
N VAL A 289 -7.13 7.40 13.13
CA VAL A 289 -6.16 8.41 12.71
C VAL A 289 -6.92 9.43 11.88
N ASP A 290 -7.09 10.63 12.40
CA ASP A 290 -7.98 11.64 11.80
C ASP A 290 -7.38 12.26 10.54
N ILE A 291 -6.07 12.56 10.56
CA ILE A 291 -5.38 13.20 9.45
C ILE A 291 -3.98 12.62 9.24
N LEU A 292 -3.65 12.37 7.98
CA LEU A 292 -2.29 12.11 7.51
C LEU A 292 -2.02 13.03 6.32
N LEU A 293 -0.95 13.81 6.41
CA LEU A 293 -0.47 14.73 5.36
C LEU A 293 1.05 14.73 5.40
N GLY A 294 1.69 14.24 4.34
CA GLY A 294 3.14 14.09 4.30
C GLY A 294 3.85 15.29 3.69
N ASP A 295 5.06 15.56 4.20
CA ASP A 295 6.03 16.47 3.57
C ASP A 295 7.11 15.65 2.87
N ALA A 296 7.03 15.55 1.55
CA ALA A 296 7.99 14.84 0.71
C ALA A 296 9.14 15.73 0.21
N SER A 297 9.40 16.87 0.85
CA SER A 297 10.45 17.81 0.43
C SER A 297 11.82 17.16 0.36
N LYS A 298 12.18 16.26 1.29
CA LYS A 298 13.44 15.50 1.25
C LYS A 298 13.52 14.62 0.01
N ALA A 299 12.44 13.90 -0.34
CA ALA A 299 12.42 13.07 -1.54
C ALA A 299 12.52 13.93 -2.82
N LYS A 300 11.85 15.07 -2.86
CA LYS A 300 11.98 16.03 -3.98
C LYS A 300 13.40 16.52 -4.17
N ASN A 301 14.06 16.92 -3.09
CA ASN A 301 15.40 17.53 -3.16
C ASN A 301 16.50 16.50 -3.42
N ASN A 302 16.44 15.32 -2.79
CA ASN A 302 17.52 14.33 -2.81
C ASN A 302 17.31 13.25 -3.88
N LEU A 303 16.06 12.88 -4.18
CA LEU A 303 15.74 11.85 -5.18
C LEU A 303 15.27 12.46 -6.52
N ASN A 304 15.07 13.78 -6.59
CA ASN A 304 14.39 14.45 -7.71
C ASN A 304 13.02 13.80 -8.03
N TRP A 305 12.31 13.40 -6.98
CA TRP A 305 11.03 12.73 -7.06
C TRP A 305 9.87 13.67 -6.68
N SER A 306 8.81 13.63 -7.45
CA SER A 306 7.52 14.25 -7.11
C SER A 306 6.38 13.40 -7.67
N PRO A 307 5.18 13.46 -7.06
CA PRO A 307 4.01 12.80 -7.62
C PRO A 307 3.67 13.40 -8.98
N LYS A 308 3.26 12.56 -9.93
CA LYS A 308 2.91 12.96 -11.31
C LYS A 308 1.42 12.85 -11.58
N ILE A 309 0.73 11.98 -10.85
CA ILE A 309 -0.69 11.67 -11.03
C ILE A 309 -1.46 12.35 -9.91
N SER A 310 -2.39 13.21 -10.27
CA SER A 310 -3.25 13.94 -9.33
C SER A 310 -4.29 13.04 -8.68
N PHE A 311 -4.88 13.51 -7.57
CA PHE A 311 -5.96 12.81 -6.88
C PHE A 311 -7.17 12.57 -7.81
N ASN A 312 -7.53 13.55 -8.64
CA ASN A 312 -8.64 13.43 -9.58
C ASN A 312 -8.38 12.36 -10.64
N GLU A 313 -7.20 12.34 -11.25
CA GLU A 313 -6.80 11.32 -12.22
C GLU A 313 -6.79 9.93 -11.61
N LEU A 314 -6.28 9.79 -10.39
CA LEU A 314 -6.28 8.53 -9.63
C LEU A 314 -7.69 7.98 -9.46
N VAL A 315 -8.64 8.81 -8.96
CA VAL A 315 -10.02 8.38 -8.72
C VAL A 315 -10.71 8.02 -10.04
N GLN A 316 -10.53 8.81 -11.09
CA GLN A 316 -11.09 8.55 -12.42
C GLN A 316 -10.56 7.23 -13.00
N GLU A 317 -9.24 6.99 -12.94
CA GLU A 317 -8.63 5.73 -13.41
C GLU A 317 -9.21 4.54 -12.67
N MET A 318 -9.32 4.62 -11.34
CA MET A 318 -9.84 3.53 -10.51
C MET A 318 -11.32 3.24 -10.81
N VAL A 319 -12.17 4.26 -10.92
CA VAL A 319 -13.61 4.09 -11.23
C VAL A 319 -13.77 3.49 -12.61
N GLN A 320 -13.10 4.04 -13.63
CA GLN A 320 -13.21 3.56 -15.00
C GLN A 320 -12.71 2.12 -15.14
N SER A 321 -11.61 1.77 -14.46
CA SER A 321 -11.08 0.42 -14.43
C SER A 321 -12.06 -0.57 -13.80
N ASP A 322 -12.72 -0.20 -12.69
CA ASP A 322 -13.70 -1.06 -12.04
C ASP A 322 -14.99 -1.24 -12.87
N ILE A 323 -15.43 -0.20 -13.58
CA ILE A 323 -16.55 -0.31 -14.53
C ILE A 323 -16.20 -1.31 -15.64
N ASN A 324 -15.01 -1.19 -16.23
CA ASN A 324 -14.56 -2.09 -17.30
C ASN A 324 -14.43 -3.53 -16.81
N LEU A 325 -13.84 -3.71 -15.62
CA LEU A 325 -13.70 -5.03 -14.99
C LEU A 325 -15.05 -5.72 -14.81
N MET A 326 -16.05 -5.00 -14.26
CA MET A 326 -17.36 -5.56 -13.97
C MET A 326 -18.25 -5.74 -15.20
N LYS A 327 -18.05 -4.94 -16.27
CA LYS A 327 -18.66 -5.21 -17.57
C LYS A 327 -18.14 -6.51 -18.19
N ALA A 328 -16.83 -6.77 -18.06
CA ALA A 328 -16.21 -8.00 -18.57
C ALA A 328 -16.50 -9.21 -17.68
N ASN A 329 -16.60 -9.01 -16.37
CA ASN A 329 -16.91 -10.06 -15.39
C ASN A 329 -17.88 -9.53 -14.32
N PRO A 330 -19.21 -9.71 -14.48
CA PRO A 330 -20.20 -9.22 -13.52
C PRO A 330 -20.07 -9.78 -12.10
N ARG A 331 -19.31 -10.86 -11.92
CA ARG A 331 -19.03 -11.47 -10.60
C ARG A 331 -17.72 -10.98 -9.98
N ALA A 332 -16.99 -10.09 -10.66
CA ALA A 332 -15.73 -9.57 -10.15
C ALA A 332 -15.91 -8.74 -8.87
#